data_13a9c47e1e1d619f6871423974f79d1b
#
_entry.id   13a9c47e1e1d619f6871423974f79d1b
#
_cell.length_a   1.000
_cell.length_b   1.000
_cell.length_c   1.000
_cell.angle_alpha   90.00
_cell.angle_beta   90.00
_cell.angle_gamma   90.00
#
_symmetry.space_group_name_H-M   'P 1'
#
loop_
_entity.id
_entity.type
_entity.pdbx_description
1 polymer ?
#
loop_
_entity_poly.entity_id
_entity_poly.type
_entity_poly.pdbx_seq_one_letter_code
_entity_poly.pdbx_strand_id
1 'polypeptide(L)'
;MYDIVIRVPENEPVTGQLGNGIYIVGSGADSHIQLDADGISPRHCQLTVEDGGIKVMDLGSNTGTYLDGERLGVGAKEVLPGDEIRIG
;
A
#
# COMPACT_ATOMS: atom_id res chain seq x y z
N MET A 1 -0.21 13.74 9.98
CA MET A 1 -0.08 12.29 9.90
C MET A 1 -1.35 11.67 9.36
N TYR A 2 -1.20 10.62 8.60
CA TYR A 2 -2.33 9.94 7.97
C TYR A 2 -2.39 8.50 8.46
N ASP A 3 -3.60 8.05 8.80
CA ASP A 3 -3.84 6.67 9.18
C ASP A 3 -3.95 5.82 7.92
N ILE A 4 -3.33 4.65 7.95
CA ILE A 4 -3.44 3.69 6.85
C ILE A 4 -3.87 2.34 7.39
N VAL A 5 -4.56 1.60 6.53
CA VAL A 5 -4.90 0.19 6.76
C VAL A 5 -4.51 -0.58 5.50
N ILE A 6 -3.63 -1.56 5.66
CA ILE A 6 -3.23 -2.45 4.56
C ILE A 6 -3.71 -3.85 4.91
N ARG A 7 -4.56 -4.40 4.07
CA ARG A 7 -5.07 -5.76 4.23
C ARG A 7 -4.29 -6.73 3.36
N VAL A 8 -3.85 -7.81 3.99
CA VAL A 8 -3.19 -8.92 3.31
C VAL A 8 -4.05 -10.14 3.56
N PRO A 9 -4.50 -10.88 2.50
CA PRO A 9 -5.35 -12.05 2.68
C PRO A 9 -4.76 -13.04 3.69
N GLU A 10 -5.61 -13.59 4.53
CA GLU A 10 -5.26 -14.59 5.55
C GLU A 10 -4.32 -14.09 6.65
N ASN A 11 -4.07 -12.79 6.69
CA ASN A 11 -3.24 -12.16 7.72
C ASN A 11 -4.00 -11.03 8.40
N GLU A 12 -3.53 -10.63 9.57
CA GLU A 12 -4.11 -9.48 10.23
C GLU A 12 -3.80 -8.20 9.48
N PRO A 13 -4.71 -7.21 9.49
CA PRO A 13 -4.44 -5.94 8.83
C PRO A 13 -3.24 -5.23 9.47
N VAL A 14 -2.46 -4.58 8.62
CA VAL A 14 -1.37 -3.71 9.06
C VAL A 14 -1.91 -2.30 9.16
N THR A 15 -1.83 -1.71 10.33
CA THR A 15 -2.30 -0.35 10.56
C THR A 15 -1.15 0.52 11.05
N GLY A 16 -1.23 1.80 10.77
CA GLY A 16 -0.23 2.74 11.24
C GLY A 16 -0.53 4.15 10.82
N GLN A 17 0.36 5.05 11.23
CA GLN A 17 0.29 6.45 10.88
C GLN A 17 1.56 6.83 10.12
N LEU A 18 1.40 7.56 9.01
CA LEU A 18 2.51 7.99 8.17
C LEU A 18 2.58 9.52 8.12
N GLY A 19 3.78 10.03 8.33
CA GLY A 19 4.09 11.43 8.04
C GLY A 19 4.40 11.60 6.55
N ASN A 20 4.68 12.85 6.14
CA ASN A 20 5.01 13.13 4.74
C ASN A 20 6.22 12.33 4.28
N GLY A 21 6.15 11.81 3.07
CA GLY A 21 7.23 11.02 2.49
C GLY A 21 6.73 10.03 1.46
N ILE A 22 7.68 9.27 0.93
CA ILE A 22 7.42 8.21 -0.03
C ILE A 22 7.80 6.88 0.63
N TYR A 23 6.88 5.93 0.62
CA TYR A 23 7.06 4.64 1.28
C TYR A 23 6.85 3.50 0.29
N ILE A 24 7.82 2.59 0.23
CA ILE A 24 7.69 1.37 -0.56
C ILE A 24 7.14 0.28 0.34
N VAL A 25 6.09 -0.38 -0.11
CA VAL A 25 5.46 -1.51 0.56
C VAL A 25 5.78 -2.77 -0.22
N GLY A 26 6.27 -3.78 0.43
CA GLY A 26 6.60 -5.03 -0.23
C GLY A 26 7.27 -6.03 0.69
N SER A 27 7.61 -7.20 0.14
CA SER A 27 8.27 -8.25 0.91
C SER A 27 9.79 -8.10 0.94
N GLY A 28 10.36 -7.22 0.13
CA GLY A 28 11.79 -7.01 0.06
C GLY A 28 12.35 -6.38 1.34
N ALA A 29 13.60 -6.72 1.65
CA ALA A 29 14.25 -6.23 2.87
C ALA A 29 14.49 -4.71 2.85
N ASP A 30 14.49 -4.10 1.68
CA ASP A 30 14.66 -2.65 1.51
C ASP A 30 13.34 -1.88 1.47
N SER A 31 12.22 -2.56 1.65
CA SER A 31 10.92 -1.90 1.72
C SER A 31 10.78 -1.13 3.03
N HIS A 32 10.17 0.05 2.97
CA HIS A 32 9.89 0.85 4.16
C HIS A 32 8.85 0.18 5.04
N ILE A 33 7.84 -0.42 4.41
CA ILE A 33 6.85 -1.24 5.09
C ILE A 33 7.02 -2.64 4.53
N GLN A 34 7.68 -3.49 5.29
CA GLN A 34 7.97 -4.86 4.87
C GLN A 34 6.84 -5.78 5.31
N LEU A 35 6.24 -6.47 4.35
CA LEU A 35 5.16 -7.42 4.59
C LEU A 35 5.56 -8.77 3.99
N ASP A 36 5.87 -9.71 4.87
CA ASP A 36 6.38 -11.02 4.47
C ASP A 36 5.23 -12.04 4.46
N ALA A 37 4.52 -12.08 3.35
CA ALA A 37 3.41 -12.99 3.13
C ALA A 37 3.38 -13.44 1.68
N ASP A 38 2.72 -14.57 1.42
CA ASP A 38 2.58 -15.12 0.08
C ASP A 38 1.84 -14.12 -0.82
N GLY A 39 2.30 -14.01 -2.06
CA GLY A 39 1.66 -13.14 -3.04
C GLY A 39 2.12 -11.70 -3.00
N ILE A 40 2.99 -11.32 -2.08
CA ILE A 40 3.51 -9.94 -2.01
C ILE A 40 4.83 -9.86 -2.75
N SER A 41 4.88 -8.98 -3.76
CA SER A 41 6.09 -8.73 -4.52
C SER A 41 7.12 -7.97 -3.68
N PRO A 42 8.42 -8.09 -3.96
CA PRO A 42 9.46 -7.37 -3.19
C PRO A 42 9.24 -5.87 -3.13
N ARG A 43 8.78 -5.28 -4.23
CA ARG A 43 8.35 -3.89 -4.30
C ARG A 43 6.93 -3.91 -4.86
N HIS A 44 5.96 -3.95 -3.99
CA HIS A 44 4.56 -4.20 -4.37
C HIS A 44 3.83 -2.92 -4.75
N CYS A 45 3.87 -1.94 -3.89
CA CYS A 45 3.24 -0.65 -4.15
C CYS A 45 3.98 0.48 -3.45
N GLN A 46 3.64 1.70 -3.85
CA GLN A 46 4.23 2.90 -3.29
C GLN A 46 3.13 3.78 -2.69
N LEU A 47 3.37 4.26 -1.48
CA LEU A 47 2.53 5.26 -0.85
C LEU A 47 3.26 6.59 -0.88
N THR A 48 2.59 7.62 -1.34
CA THR A 48 3.12 8.98 -1.31
C THR A 48 2.23 9.80 -0.38
N VAL A 49 2.82 10.31 0.69
CA VAL A 49 2.12 11.11 1.69
C VAL A 49 2.59 12.53 1.59
N GLU A 50 1.68 13.44 1.33
CA GLU A 50 1.94 14.88 1.20
C GLU A 50 0.91 15.66 1.99
N ASP A 51 1.17 16.94 2.19
CA ASP A 51 0.15 17.83 2.74
C ASP A 51 -1.08 17.79 1.85
N GLY A 52 -2.21 17.41 2.41
CA GLY A 52 -3.44 17.29 1.67
C GLY A 52 -3.82 15.88 1.23
N GLY A 53 -2.99 14.86 1.46
CA GLY A 53 -3.46 13.51 1.19
C GLY A 53 -2.41 12.44 0.97
N ILE A 54 -2.91 11.25 0.69
CA ILE A 54 -2.12 10.06 0.39
C ILE A 54 -2.49 9.57 -0.99
N LYS A 55 -1.49 9.12 -1.74
CA LYS A 55 -1.69 8.41 -3.02
C LYS A 55 -1.03 7.05 -2.97
N VAL A 56 -1.62 6.08 -3.64
CA VAL A 56 -1.07 4.73 -3.76
C VAL A 56 -0.87 4.39 -5.24
N MET A 57 0.23 3.72 -5.54
CA MET A 57 0.55 3.29 -6.89
C MET A 57 1.09 1.87 -6.87
N ASP A 58 0.54 1.01 -7.75
CA ASP A 58 1.07 -0.35 -7.90
C ASP A 58 2.40 -0.28 -8.67
N LEU A 59 3.38 -1.04 -8.22
CA LEU A 59 4.72 -1.06 -8.82
C LEU A 59 4.92 -2.29 -9.71
N GLY A 60 3.88 -2.72 -10.42
CA GLY A 60 3.95 -3.89 -11.28
C GLY A 60 3.92 -5.19 -10.49
N SER A 61 3.17 -5.24 -9.41
CA SER A 61 3.07 -6.42 -8.57
C SER A 61 2.42 -7.60 -9.30
N ASN A 62 2.75 -8.82 -8.87
CA ASN A 62 2.19 -10.03 -9.48
C ASN A 62 0.71 -10.20 -9.17
N THR A 63 0.29 -9.87 -7.96
CA THR A 63 -1.09 -10.13 -7.52
C THR A 63 -1.97 -8.89 -7.53
N GLY A 64 -1.37 -7.71 -7.70
CA GLY A 64 -2.10 -6.45 -7.76
C GLY A 64 -2.23 -5.74 -6.42
N THR A 65 -2.56 -4.48 -6.52
CA THR A 65 -2.90 -3.62 -5.38
C THR A 65 -4.33 -3.16 -5.58
N TYR A 66 -5.13 -3.23 -4.53
CA TYR A 66 -6.55 -2.89 -4.57
C TYR A 66 -6.83 -1.75 -3.60
N LEU A 67 -7.59 -0.78 -4.07
CA LEU A 67 -8.05 0.32 -3.23
C LEU A 67 -9.56 0.22 -3.12
N ASP A 68 -10.03 0.02 -1.90
CA ASP A 68 -11.44 -0.12 -1.58
C ASP A 68 -12.16 -1.13 -2.50
N GLY A 69 -11.50 -2.25 -2.75
CA GLY A 69 -12.02 -3.35 -3.56
C GLY A 69 -11.75 -3.27 -5.05
N GLU A 70 -11.24 -2.15 -5.55
CA GLU A 70 -10.94 -1.99 -6.99
C GLU A 70 -9.45 -2.15 -7.25
N ARG A 71 -9.11 -2.98 -8.23
CA ARG A 71 -7.72 -3.15 -8.63
C ARG A 71 -7.19 -1.88 -9.28
N LEU A 72 -6.01 -1.44 -8.83
CA LEU A 72 -5.36 -0.28 -9.42
C LEU A 72 -4.85 -0.58 -10.82
N GLY A 73 -5.05 0.38 -11.70
CA GLY A 73 -4.41 0.38 -13.00
C GLY A 73 -3.06 1.05 -12.95
N VAL A 74 -2.67 1.70 -14.04
CA VAL A 74 -1.41 2.45 -14.14
C VAL A 74 -1.59 3.81 -13.48
N GLY A 75 -0.58 4.22 -12.73
CA GLY A 75 -0.54 5.53 -12.10
C GLY A 75 -1.02 5.53 -10.65
N ALA A 76 -0.86 6.66 -10.00
CA ALA A 76 -1.23 6.84 -8.61
C ALA A 76 -2.71 7.16 -8.45
N LYS A 77 -3.31 6.67 -7.37
CA LYS A 77 -4.70 6.95 -7.04
C LYS A 77 -4.77 7.49 -5.62
N GLU A 78 -5.63 8.49 -5.42
CA GLU A 78 -5.81 9.11 -4.11
C GLU A 78 -6.51 8.14 -3.16
N VAL A 79 -5.97 8.06 -1.94
CA VAL A 79 -6.55 7.28 -0.84
C VAL A 79 -7.35 8.24 0.03
N LEU A 80 -8.64 8.00 0.14
CA LEU A 80 -9.53 8.84 0.95
C LEU A 80 -9.63 8.29 2.37
N PRO A 81 -10.00 9.14 3.36
CA PRO A 81 -10.22 8.65 4.72
C PRO A 81 -11.20 7.48 4.74
N GLY A 82 -10.82 6.41 5.42
CA GLY A 82 -11.64 5.20 5.50
C GLY A 82 -11.40 4.19 4.39
N ASP A 83 -10.67 4.53 3.34
CA ASP A 83 -10.32 3.58 2.30
C ASP A 83 -9.34 2.54 2.82
N GLU A 84 -9.47 1.31 2.31
CA GLU A 84 -8.57 0.22 2.65
C GLU A 84 -7.74 -0.18 1.44
N ILE A 85 -6.44 -0.38 1.68
CA ILE A 85 -5.51 -0.88 0.67
C ILE A 85 -5.36 -2.38 0.89
N ARG A 86 -5.55 -3.17 -0.18
CA ARG A 86 -5.32 -4.62 -0.12
C ARG A 86 -4.23 -4.99 -1.10
N ILE A 87 -3.29 -5.80 -0.64
CA ILE A 87 -2.21 -6.35 -1.46
C ILE A 87 -2.13 -7.86 -1.26
N GLY A 88 -1.81 -8.56 -2.33
CA GLY A 88 -1.71 -10.03 -2.27
C GLY A 88 -2.93 -10.80 -2.67
#